data_6ad2c4efd1e3627b8231780bb10e92d0
#
_entry.id   6ad2c4efd1e3627b8231780bb10e92d0
#
_cell.length_a   1.000
_cell.length_b   1.000
_cell.length_c   1.000
_cell.angle_alpha   90.00
_cell.angle_beta   90.00
_cell.angle_gamma   90.00
#
_symmetry.space_group_name_H-M   'P 1'
#
loop_
_entity.id
_entity.type
_entity.pdbx_description
1 polymer ?
#
loop_
_entity_poly.entity_id
_entity_poly.type
_entity_poly.pdbx_seq_one_letter_code
_entity_poly.pdbx_strand_id
1 'polypeptide(L)'
;MSMMLSGQFLPVKEVLEQVVAVAQPEAVFLYSCKYDLDGDLSSFKLCIVCDFEDKRRLITDIFDVDCDIPFDVLLYTKEQFQQLKDDTAAFANRIFTKGKMIYVSEN
;
A
#
# COMPACT_ATOMS: atom_id res chain seq x y z
N MET A 1 11.47 -0.89 -10.85
CA MET A 1 10.63 -0.18 -9.87
C MET A 1 10.06 1.07 -10.52
N SER A 2 8.78 1.25 -10.41
CA SER A 2 8.11 2.39 -11.01
C SER A 2 7.30 3.14 -9.96
N MET A 3 7.61 4.43 -9.77
CA MET A 3 6.85 5.30 -8.89
C MET A 3 6.44 6.53 -9.70
N MET A 4 5.22 6.47 -10.24
CA MET A 4 4.68 7.54 -11.06
C MET A 4 3.66 8.33 -10.25
N LEU A 5 4.15 9.02 -9.22
CA LEU A 5 3.29 9.80 -8.33
C LEU A 5 3.57 11.29 -8.54
N SER A 6 2.49 12.05 -8.75
CA SER A 6 2.57 13.51 -8.88
C SER A 6 2.80 14.15 -7.51
N GLY A 7 3.05 15.47 -7.48
CA GLY A 7 3.33 16.18 -6.25
C GLY A 7 2.24 16.06 -5.19
N GLN A 8 0.96 15.99 -5.58
CA GLN A 8 -0.13 15.84 -4.60
C GLN A 8 -0.10 14.48 -3.91
N PHE A 9 0.63 13.51 -4.48
CA PHE A 9 0.79 12.19 -3.87
C PHE A 9 2.11 12.04 -3.12
N LEU A 10 2.77 13.16 -2.80
CA LEU A 10 4.00 13.13 -2.02
C LEU A 10 3.86 12.34 -0.71
N PRO A 11 2.75 12.49 0.07
CA PRO A 11 2.59 11.67 1.27
C PRO A 11 2.56 10.18 0.98
N VAL A 12 1.94 9.76 -0.11
CA VAL A 12 1.94 8.35 -0.53
C VAL A 12 3.35 7.88 -0.84
N LYS A 13 4.13 8.71 -1.53
CA LYS A 13 5.52 8.38 -1.85
C LYS A 13 6.36 8.22 -0.58
N GLU A 14 6.18 9.11 0.40
CA GLU A 14 6.93 9.03 1.65
C GLU A 14 6.63 7.73 2.40
N VAL A 15 5.35 7.37 2.49
CA VAL A 15 4.96 6.11 3.14
C VAL A 15 5.45 4.91 2.33
N LEU A 16 5.38 4.98 1.00
CA LEU A 16 5.86 3.90 0.14
C LEU A 16 7.36 3.65 0.35
N GLU A 17 8.15 4.70 0.46
CA GLU A 17 9.59 4.56 0.71
C GLU A 17 9.84 3.85 2.04
N GLN A 18 9.08 4.20 3.08
CA GLN A 18 9.18 3.53 4.37
C GLN A 18 8.78 2.06 4.27
N VAL A 19 7.68 1.76 3.57
CA VAL A 19 7.21 0.38 3.38
C VAL A 19 8.28 -0.44 2.67
N VAL A 20 8.86 0.09 1.60
CA VAL A 20 9.91 -0.63 0.86
C VAL A 20 11.11 -0.91 1.76
N ALA A 21 11.49 0.06 2.60
CA ALA A 21 12.63 -0.09 3.48
C ALA A 21 12.42 -1.15 4.57
N VAL A 22 11.22 -1.19 5.18
CA VAL A 22 11.00 -2.07 6.34
C VAL A 22 10.35 -3.40 5.99
N ALA A 23 9.59 -3.48 4.90
CA ALA A 23 8.84 -4.68 4.53
C ALA A 23 9.42 -5.44 3.34
N GLN A 24 10.18 -4.77 2.48
CA GLN A 24 10.70 -5.34 1.25
C GLN A 24 9.58 -6.08 0.49
N PRO A 25 8.51 -5.39 0.12
CA PRO A 25 7.32 -6.03 -0.42
C PRO A 25 7.50 -6.55 -1.82
N GLU A 26 6.67 -7.52 -2.20
CA GLU A 26 6.56 -7.95 -3.59
C GLU A 26 5.78 -6.93 -4.42
N ALA A 27 4.73 -6.37 -3.84
CA ALA A 27 3.91 -5.36 -4.50
C ALA A 27 3.21 -4.47 -3.48
N VAL A 28 2.90 -3.24 -3.90
CA VAL A 28 2.10 -2.31 -3.10
C VAL A 28 1.05 -1.70 -4.02
N PHE A 29 -0.20 -1.70 -3.55
CA PHE A 29 -1.33 -1.12 -4.27
C PHE A 29 -1.90 0.06 -3.51
N LEU A 30 -2.19 1.14 -4.21
CA LEU A 30 -2.98 2.26 -3.69
C LEU A 30 -4.43 1.99 -4.06
N TYR A 31 -5.30 1.72 -3.09
CA TYR A 31 -6.64 1.28 -3.39
C TYR A 31 -7.74 2.20 -2.88
N SER A 32 -7.39 3.24 -2.16
CA SER A 32 -8.38 4.21 -1.71
C SER A 32 -7.70 5.55 -1.50
N CYS A 33 -8.32 6.60 -2.04
CA CYS A 33 -7.88 7.98 -1.85
C CYS A 33 -9.09 8.80 -1.50
N LYS A 34 -8.96 9.69 -0.51
CA LYS A 34 -9.98 10.69 -0.21
C LYS A 34 -9.37 12.06 -0.37
N TYR A 35 -10.19 13.00 -0.81
CA TYR A 35 -9.76 14.36 -1.11
C TYR A 35 -10.59 15.34 -0.30
N ASP A 36 -9.98 16.46 0.06
CA ASP A 36 -10.70 17.52 0.77
C ASP A 36 -11.47 18.41 -0.22
N LEU A 37 -12.09 19.47 0.29
CA LEU A 37 -12.91 20.37 -0.54
C LEU A 37 -12.08 21.13 -1.57
N ASP A 38 -10.79 21.27 -1.35
CA ASP A 38 -9.88 21.94 -2.27
C ASP A 38 -9.30 20.99 -3.33
N GLY A 39 -9.64 19.70 -3.25
CA GLY A 39 -9.14 18.70 -4.17
C GLY A 39 -7.80 18.11 -3.76
N ASP A 40 -7.28 18.44 -2.58
CA ASP A 40 -6.04 17.90 -2.09
C ASP A 40 -6.26 16.56 -1.41
N LEU A 41 -5.27 15.66 -1.53
CA LEU A 41 -5.33 14.35 -0.90
C LEU A 41 -5.40 14.50 0.61
N SER A 42 -6.44 13.95 1.24
CA SER A 42 -6.66 14.05 2.68
C SER A 42 -6.42 12.75 3.43
N SER A 43 -6.53 11.61 2.77
CA SER A 43 -6.19 10.31 3.34
C SER A 43 -6.06 9.28 2.23
N PHE A 44 -5.40 8.15 2.56
CA PHE A 44 -5.24 7.08 1.57
C PHE A 44 -5.08 5.73 2.25
N LYS A 45 -5.22 4.65 1.47
CA LYS A 45 -5.06 3.29 1.96
C LYS A 45 -4.16 2.50 1.01
N LEU A 46 -3.24 1.75 1.58
CA LEU A 46 -2.32 0.90 0.84
C LEU A 46 -2.56 -0.57 1.15
N CYS A 47 -2.44 -1.40 0.14
CA CYS A 47 -2.37 -2.85 0.30
C CYS A 47 -0.93 -3.26 0.03
N ILE A 48 -0.33 -3.96 0.97
CA ILE A 48 1.07 -4.37 0.91
C ILE A 48 1.13 -5.88 0.86
N VAL A 49 1.74 -6.41 -0.19
CA VAL A 49 1.94 -7.85 -0.35
C VAL A 49 3.39 -8.16 0.00
N CYS A 50 3.60 -8.79 1.15
CA CYS A 50 4.93 -9.12 1.63
C CYS A 50 4.84 -10.26 2.64
N ASP A 51 5.94 -10.97 2.83
CA ASP A 51 6.01 -11.96 3.89
C ASP A 51 6.42 -11.28 5.19
N PHE A 52 5.90 -11.76 6.31
CA PHE A 52 6.22 -11.21 7.62
C PHE A 52 6.09 -12.30 8.68
N GLU A 53 6.88 -12.20 9.73
CA GLU A 53 6.81 -13.10 10.87
C GLU A 53 5.97 -12.48 11.99
N ASP A 54 6.12 -11.17 12.21
CA ASP A 54 5.40 -10.45 13.25
C ASP A 54 4.66 -9.28 12.60
N LYS A 55 3.37 -9.50 12.33
CA LYS A 55 2.54 -8.51 11.66
C LYS A 55 2.44 -7.22 12.45
N ARG A 56 2.28 -7.31 13.77
CA ARG A 56 2.13 -6.14 14.62
C ARG A 56 3.39 -5.27 14.58
N ARG A 57 4.54 -5.90 14.64
CA ARG A 57 5.80 -5.16 14.58
C ARG A 57 5.99 -4.49 13.24
N LEU A 58 5.66 -5.19 12.15
CA LEU A 58 5.78 -4.63 10.82
C LEU A 58 4.88 -3.41 10.67
N ILE A 59 3.63 -3.49 11.15
CA ILE A 59 2.71 -2.36 11.11
C ILE A 59 3.28 -1.18 11.90
N THR A 60 3.82 -1.44 13.09
CA THR A 60 4.44 -0.40 13.91
C THR A 60 5.58 0.28 13.15
N ASP A 61 6.43 -0.51 12.49
CA ASP A 61 7.56 0.03 11.73
C ASP A 61 7.08 0.87 10.54
N ILE A 62 6.01 0.45 9.88
CA ILE A 62 5.45 1.21 8.77
C ILE A 62 4.92 2.56 9.25
N PHE A 63 4.19 2.56 10.38
CA PHE A 63 3.60 3.79 10.91
C PHE A 63 4.61 4.70 11.60
N ASP A 64 5.87 4.28 11.70
CA ASP A 64 6.94 5.14 12.21
C ASP A 64 7.42 6.17 11.18
N VAL A 65 6.74 6.27 10.06
CA VAL A 65 7.04 7.26 9.03
C VAL A 65 6.42 8.61 9.41
N ASP A 66 7.10 9.69 9.03
CA ASP A 66 6.58 11.04 9.22
C ASP A 66 5.69 11.39 8.02
N CYS A 67 4.39 11.32 8.22
CA CYS A 67 3.41 11.57 7.17
C CYS A 67 2.34 12.53 7.68
N ASP A 68 2.09 13.59 6.92
CA ASP A 68 1.20 14.68 7.33
C ASP A 68 -0.28 14.34 7.29
N ILE A 69 -0.66 13.30 6.56
CA ILE A 69 -2.07 12.93 6.43
C ILE A 69 -2.28 11.49 6.91
N PRO A 70 -3.49 11.16 7.38
CA PRO A 70 -3.77 9.81 7.85
C PRO A 70 -3.76 8.80 6.72
N PHE A 71 -3.33 7.59 7.03
CA PHE A 71 -3.36 6.49 6.08
C PHE A 71 -3.57 5.18 6.84
N ASP A 72 -4.05 4.17 6.10
CA ASP A 72 -4.19 2.81 6.61
C ASP A 72 -3.44 1.85 5.71
N VAL A 73 -3.05 0.71 6.27
CA VAL A 73 -2.41 -0.35 5.51
C VAL A 73 -3.14 -1.66 5.72
N LEU A 74 -3.18 -2.47 4.67
CA LEU A 74 -3.69 -3.83 4.70
C LEU A 74 -2.56 -4.73 4.24
N LEU A 75 -2.26 -5.76 5.02
CA LEU A 75 -1.15 -6.67 4.74
C LEU A 75 -1.68 -8.03 4.30
N TYR A 76 -1.15 -8.52 3.19
CA TYR A 76 -1.32 -9.91 2.77
C TYR A 76 0.04 -10.54 2.62
N THR A 77 0.17 -11.81 3.01
CA THR A 77 1.35 -12.57 2.61
C THR A 77 1.26 -12.84 1.10
N LYS A 78 2.39 -13.18 0.50
CA LYS A 78 2.41 -13.51 -0.93
C LYS A 78 1.44 -14.64 -1.25
N GLU A 79 1.42 -15.68 -0.42
CA GLU A 79 0.54 -16.83 -0.60
C GLU A 79 -0.93 -16.43 -0.48
N GLN A 80 -1.28 -15.65 0.55
CA GLN A 80 -2.66 -15.20 0.73
C GLN A 80 -3.14 -14.40 -0.46
N PHE A 81 -2.32 -13.49 -0.94
CA PHE A 81 -2.70 -12.64 -2.06
C PHE A 81 -2.88 -13.47 -3.34
N GLN A 82 -1.99 -14.43 -3.60
CA GLN A 82 -2.10 -15.32 -4.75
C GLN A 82 -3.40 -16.12 -4.73
N GLN A 83 -3.79 -16.58 -3.56
CA GLN A 83 -5.02 -17.37 -3.43
C GLN A 83 -6.28 -16.52 -3.57
N LEU A 84 -6.24 -15.27 -3.14
CA LEU A 84 -7.43 -14.43 -3.05
C LEU A 84 -7.60 -13.48 -4.23
N LYS A 85 -6.54 -13.15 -4.96
CA LYS A 85 -6.64 -12.14 -6.02
C LYS A 85 -7.59 -12.53 -7.15
N ASP A 86 -7.78 -13.82 -7.38
CA ASP A 86 -8.66 -14.32 -8.44
C ASP A 86 -10.05 -14.71 -7.93
N ASP A 87 -10.29 -14.60 -6.63
CA ASP A 87 -11.59 -14.89 -6.02
C ASP A 87 -12.46 -13.63 -6.07
N THR A 88 -13.47 -13.64 -6.94
CA THR A 88 -14.32 -12.46 -7.15
C THR A 88 -15.08 -12.02 -5.90
N ALA A 89 -15.20 -12.87 -4.89
CA ALA A 89 -15.83 -12.51 -3.61
C ALA A 89 -14.82 -11.89 -2.63
N ALA A 90 -13.53 -11.98 -2.90
CA ALA A 90 -12.51 -11.52 -1.96
C ALA A 90 -12.16 -10.05 -2.18
N PHE A 91 -11.85 -9.36 -1.09
CA PHE A 91 -11.41 -7.97 -1.14
C PHE A 91 -10.09 -7.82 -1.91
N ALA A 92 -9.21 -8.82 -1.80
CA ALA A 92 -7.95 -8.82 -2.53
C ALA A 92 -8.15 -8.75 -4.05
N ASN A 93 -9.20 -9.42 -4.57
CA ASN A 93 -9.54 -9.34 -5.99
C ASN A 93 -9.91 -7.91 -6.38
N ARG A 94 -10.71 -7.24 -5.53
CA ARG A 94 -11.12 -5.86 -5.80
C ARG A 94 -9.90 -4.94 -5.84
N ILE A 95 -8.97 -5.12 -4.92
CA ILE A 95 -7.74 -4.33 -4.89
C ILE A 95 -6.90 -4.60 -6.15
N PHE A 96 -6.75 -5.87 -6.50
CA PHE A 96 -5.94 -6.26 -7.65
C PHE A 96 -6.50 -5.73 -8.97
N THR A 97 -7.82 -5.74 -9.12
CA THR A 97 -8.47 -5.34 -10.38
C THR A 97 -8.73 -3.84 -10.47
N LYS A 98 -9.01 -3.17 -9.36
CA LYS A 98 -9.40 -1.75 -9.35
C LYS A 98 -8.40 -0.83 -8.67
N GLY A 99 -7.52 -1.36 -7.85
CA GLY A 99 -6.48 -0.56 -7.21
C GLY A 99 -5.37 -0.23 -8.21
N LYS A 100 -4.50 0.69 -7.81
CA LYS A 100 -3.35 1.07 -8.63
C LYS A 100 -2.09 0.48 -8.04
N MET A 101 -1.40 -0.36 -8.80
CA MET A 101 -0.10 -0.89 -8.38
C MET A 101 0.93 0.23 -8.46
N ILE A 102 1.47 0.65 -7.33
CA ILE A 102 2.44 1.73 -7.26
C ILE A 102 3.86 1.23 -7.02
N TYR A 103 4.01 -0.05 -6.73
CA TYR A 103 5.33 -0.65 -6.55
C TYR A 103 5.26 -2.14 -6.86
N VAL A 104 6.27 -2.64 -7.51
CA VAL A 104 6.47 -4.06 -7.73
C VAL A 104 7.96 -4.36 -7.61
N SER A 105 8.28 -5.46 -6.94
CA SER A 105 9.66 -5.91 -6.82
C SER A 105 10.17 -6.38 -8.19
N GLU A 106 11.44 -6.08 -8.48
CA GLU A 106 12.07 -6.49 -9.74
C GLU A 106 12.62 -7.91 -9.70
N ASN A 107 12.52 -8.57 -8.57
CA ASN A 107 13.01 -9.95 -8.43
C ASN A 107 11.97 -10.99 -8.82
#